data_c6386216114d72933ce8c9fe8df81662
#
_entry.id   c6386216114d72933ce8c9fe8df81662
#
_cell.length_a   1.000
_cell.length_b   1.000
_cell.length_c   1.000
_cell.angle_alpha   90.00
_cell.angle_beta   90.00
_cell.angle_gamma   90.00
#
_symmetry.space_group_name_H-M   'P 1'
#
loop_
_entity.id
_entity.type
_entity.pdbx_description
1 polymer ?
#
loop_
_entity_poly.entity_id
_entity_poly.type
_entity_poly.pdbx_seq_one_letter_code
_entity_poly.pdbx_strand_id
1 'polypeptide(L)'
;MGLKWTDSREIGEALYDSRPDTDPKTVRFTDMHQWICELEDFDDDPNASNEKILEAILLVWLDEAEERNGLPLAARFYVLTMSRL
;
A
#
# COMPACT_ATOMS: atom_id res chain seq x y z
N MET A 1 11.05 -3.05 -17.16
CA MET A 1 10.36 -4.08 -16.42
C MET A 1 9.12 -3.49 -15.80
N GLY A 2 7.99 -4.09 -16.08
CA GLY A 2 6.74 -3.51 -15.68
C GLY A 2 6.16 -4.12 -14.42
N LEU A 3 5.49 -3.30 -13.63
CA LEU A 3 4.72 -3.77 -12.49
C LEU A 3 3.36 -4.24 -12.99
N LYS A 4 2.93 -5.40 -12.52
CA LYS A 4 1.63 -5.96 -12.84
C LYS A 4 0.74 -5.92 -11.60
N TRP A 5 -0.56 -6.05 -11.81
CA TRP A 5 -1.49 -6.06 -10.68
C TRP A 5 -1.19 -7.15 -9.65
N THR A 6 -0.56 -8.23 -10.08
CA THR A 6 -0.17 -9.31 -9.17
C THR A 6 1.05 -8.97 -8.32
N ASP A 7 1.76 -7.91 -8.65
CA ASP A 7 2.95 -7.48 -7.91
C ASP A 7 2.55 -6.51 -6.78
N SER A 8 1.61 -6.92 -5.94
CA SER A 8 1.04 -6.05 -4.91
C SER A 8 2.10 -5.47 -3.98
N ARG A 9 3.12 -6.24 -3.64
CA ARG A 9 4.17 -5.75 -2.76
C ARG A 9 4.98 -4.64 -3.40
N GLU A 10 5.41 -4.86 -4.62
CA GLU A 10 6.20 -3.85 -5.35
C GLU A 10 5.38 -2.61 -5.63
N ILE A 11 4.11 -2.78 -5.95
CA ILE A 11 3.23 -1.64 -6.17
C ILE A 11 3.02 -0.85 -4.87
N GLY A 12 2.81 -1.56 -3.76
CA GLY A 12 2.66 -0.89 -2.47
C GLY A 12 3.90 -0.10 -2.08
N GLU A 13 5.08 -0.67 -2.30
CA GLU A 13 6.33 0.01 -2.04
C GLU A 13 6.50 1.24 -2.95
N ALA A 14 6.15 1.10 -4.22
CA ALA A 14 6.24 2.20 -5.17
C ALA A 14 5.29 3.35 -4.80
N LEU A 15 4.09 3.01 -4.33
CA LEU A 15 3.14 4.02 -3.85
C LEU A 15 3.70 4.77 -2.66
N TYR A 16 4.30 4.06 -1.72
CA TYR A 16 4.91 4.71 -0.57
C TYR A 16 6.05 5.63 -1.01
N ASP A 17 6.89 5.15 -1.90
CA ASP A 17 8.04 5.94 -2.36
C ASP A 17 7.62 7.19 -3.11
N SER A 18 6.54 7.12 -3.90
CA SER A 18 6.07 8.27 -4.65
C SER A 18 5.19 9.22 -3.83
N ARG A 19 4.58 8.72 -2.78
CA ARG A 19 3.66 9.51 -1.94
C ARG A 19 3.92 9.26 -0.45
N PRO A 20 5.11 9.59 0.04
CA PRO A 20 5.47 9.28 1.43
C PRO A 20 4.64 10.05 2.46
N ASP A 21 4.08 11.19 2.06
CA ASP A 21 3.27 12.01 2.96
C ASP A 21 1.78 11.66 2.94
N THR A 22 1.38 10.74 2.09
CA THR A 22 -0.01 10.35 1.98
C THR A 22 -0.33 9.25 2.98
N ASP A 23 -1.40 9.45 3.76
CA ASP A 23 -1.86 8.44 4.72
C ASP A 23 -2.71 7.41 3.99
N PRO A 24 -2.23 6.17 3.85
CA PRO A 24 -3.00 5.15 3.12
C PRO A 24 -4.33 4.81 3.79
N LYS A 25 -4.50 5.13 5.06
CA LYS A 25 -5.77 4.89 5.76
C LYS A 25 -6.89 5.76 5.23
N THR A 26 -6.56 6.90 4.62
CA THR A 26 -7.54 7.85 4.10
C THR A 26 -7.71 7.75 2.59
N VAL A 27 -6.96 6.87 1.94
CA VAL A 27 -6.97 6.75 0.48
C VAL A 27 -8.17 5.93 0.04
N ARG A 28 -8.85 6.42 -0.99
CA ARG A 28 -9.94 5.68 -1.63
C ARG A 28 -9.40 4.76 -2.71
N PHE A 29 -10.09 3.66 -2.96
CA PHE A 29 -9.66 2.73 -4.00
C PHE A 29 -9.60 3.40 -5.37
N THR A 30 -10.51 4.33 -5.65
CA THR A 30 -10.51 5.04 -6.92
C THR A 30 -9.25 5.89 -7.09
N ASP A 31 -8.84 6.57 -6.04
CA ASP A 31 -7.62 7.38 -6.06
C ASP A 31 -6.39 6.50 -6.16
N MET A 32 -6.36 5.42 -5.40
CA MET A 32 -5.23 4.50 -5.43
C MET A 32 -5.07 3.85 -6.80
N HIS A 33 -6.19 3.46 -7.40
CA HIS A 33 -6.17 2.90 -8.75
C HIS A 33 -5.55 3.88 -9.74
N GLN A 34 -5.95 5.14 -9.67
CA GLN A 34 -5.40 6.17 -10.55
C GLN A 34 -3.90 6.33 -10.33
N TRP A 35 -3.47 6.40 -9.08
CA TRP A 35 -2.07 6.59 -8.77
C TRP A 35 -1.22 5.42 -9.21
N ILE A 36 -1.74 4.19 -9.09
CA ILE A 36 -1.03 3.01 -9.57
C ILE A 36 -0.84 3.07 -11.08
N CYS A 37 -1.88 3.46 -11.80
CA CYS A 37 -1.80 3.57 -13.26
C CYS A 37 -0.82 4.66 -13.69
N GLU A 38 -0.60 5.65 -12.83
CA GLU A 38 0.33 6.74 -13.11
C GLU A 38 1.79 6.39 -12.77
N LEU A 39 2.02 5.29 -12.08
CA LEU A 39 3.38 4.86 -11.76
C LEU A 39 4.15 4.58 -13.05
N GLU A 40 5.37 5.08 -13.09
CA GLU A 40 6.22 4.96 -14.26
C GLU A 40 6.45 3.52 -14.66
N ASP A 41 6.63 2.67 -13.65
CA ASP A 41 6.93 1.25 -13.86
C ASP A 41 5.69 0.39 -14.04
N PHE A 42 4.50 0.94 -13.90
CA PHE A 42 3.28 0.16 -14.03
C PHE A 42 3.04 -0.20 -15.50
N ASP A 43 2.92 -1.48 -15.78
CA ASP A 43 2.79 -2.00 -17.13
C ASP A 43 1.78 -3.13 -17.18
N ASP A 44 0.51 -2.78 -16.93
CA ASP A 44 -0.58 -3.74 -16.98
C ASP A 44 -1.85 -3.01 -17.42
N ASP A 45 -2.89 -3.77 -17.70
CA ASP A 45 -4.18 -3.21 -18.10
C ASP A 45 -4.82 -2.50 -16.89
N PRO A 46 -5.12 -1.21 -16.99
CA PRO A 46 -5.77 -0.50 -15.90
C PRO A 46 -7.09 -1.11 -15.46
N ASN A 47 -7.75 -1.82 -16.36
CA ASN A 47 -9.05 -2.43 -16.08
C ASN A 47 -8.96 -3.86 -15.56
N ALA A 48 -7.75 -4.38 -15.36
CA ALA A 48 -7.55 -5.75 -14.91
C ALA A 48 -7.58 -5.90 -13.39
N SER A 49 -7.75 -4.80 -12.66
CA SER A 49 -7.78 -4.84 -11.20
C SER A 49 -9.18 -5.15 -10.68
N ASN A 50 -9.25 -5.53 -9.41
CA ASN A 50 -10.50 -5.67 -8.68
C ASN A 50 -10.28 -5.28 -7.23
N GLU A 51 -11.35 -5.30 -6.43
CA GLU A 51 -11.27 -4.87 -5.03
C GLU A 51 -10.24 -5.66 -4.23
N LYS A 52 -10.15 -6.95 -4.46
CA LYS A 52 -9.21 -7.80 -3.72
C LYS A 52 -7.77 -7.43 -4.02
N ILE A 53 -7.49 -7.14 -5.27
CA ILE A 53 -6.15 -6.73 -5.68
C ILE A 53 -5.81 -5.38 -5.04
N LEU A 54 -6.73 -4.42 -5.13
CA LEU A 54 -6.52 -3.10 -4.55
C LEU A 54 -6.37 -3.17 -3.03
N GLU A 55 -7.18 -4.02 -2.39
CA GLU A 55 -7.07 -4.21 -0.95
C GLU A 55 -5.72 -4.78 -0.55
N ALA A 56 -5.23 -5.76 -1.29
CA ALA A 56 -3.91 -6.35 -1.03
C ALA A 56 -2.81 -5.29 -1.15
N ILE A 57 -2.88 -4.46 -2.17
CA ILE A 57 -1.91 -3.38 -2.38
C ILE A 57 -2.00 -2.37 -1.24
N LEU A 58 -3.21 -2.02 -0.84
CA LEU A 58 -3.41 -1.08 0.25
C LEU A 58 -2.81 -1.60 1.56
N LEU A 59 -2.99 -2.88 1.84
CA LEU A 59 -2.43 -3.50 3.03
C LEU A 59 -0.90 -3.45 3.02
N VAL A 60 -0.30 -3.70 1.87
CA VAL A 60 1.16 -3.57 1.74
C VAL A 60 1.60 -2.14 1.99
N TRP A 61 0.89 -1.19 1.39
CA TRP A 61 1.21 0.23 1.57
C TRP A 61 1.09 0.64 3.04
N LEU A 62 0.03 0.22 3.71
CA LEU A 62 -0.14 0.48 5.14
C LEU A 62 1.03 -0.07 5.94
N ASP A 63 1.43 -1.28 5.65
CA ASP A 63 2.52 -1.94 6.35
C ASP A 63 3.84 -1.18 6.16
N GLU A 64 4.13 -0.80 4.92
CA GLU A 64 5.33 -0.04 4.61
C GLU A 64 5.33 1.32 5.30
N ALA A 65 4.21 2.02 5.29
CA ALA A 65 4.10 3.33 5.90
C ALA A 65 4.32 3.24 7.42
N GLU A 66 3.74 2.23 8.06
CA GLU A 66 3.90 2.06 9.49
C GLU A 66 5.34 1.73 9.88
N GLU A 67 5.99 0.86 9.12
CA GLU A 67 7.37 0.50 9.38
C GLU A 67 8.30 1.70 9.21
N ARG A 68 8.14 2.44 8.12
CA ARG A 68 9.06 3.54 7.80
C ARG A 68 8.80 4.79 8.61
N ASN A 69 7.61 4.91 9.17
CA ASN A 69 7.29 6.05 10.04
C ASN A 69 7.76 5.85 11.48
N GLY A 70 8.57 4.84 11.71
CA GLY A 70 9.21 4.69 12.99
C GLY A 70 8.42 3.93 14.03
N LEU A 71 7.33 3.28 13.63
CA LEU A 71 6.62 2.38 14.51
C LEU A 71 7.18 0.98 14.28
N PRO A 72 8.13 0.54 15.08
CA PRO A 72 8.67 -0.81 14.90
C PRO A 72 7.60 -1.85 15.14
N LEU A 73 7.81 -3.00 14.52
CA LEU A 73 6.87 -4.11 14.64
C LEU A 73 6.59 -4.45 16.11
N ALA A 74 7.62 -4.37 16.94
CA ALA A 74 7.48 -4.65 18.37
C ALA A 74 6.54 -3.66 19.05
N ALA A 75 6.60 -2.40 18.69
CA ALA A 75 5.73 -1.38 19.26
C ALA A 75 4.28 -1.62 18.86
N ARG A 76 4.03 -1.98 17.61
CA ARG A 76 2.68 -2.29 17.16
C ARG A 76 2.12 -3.48 17.92
N PHE A 77 2.92 -4.47 18.09
CA PHE A 77 2.54 -5.67 18.83
C PHE A 77 2.22 -5.34 20.29
N TYR A 78 3.02 -4.47 20.88
CA TYR A 78 2.82 -4.04 22.25
C TYR A 78 1.48 -3.31 22.42
N VAL A 79 1.15 -2.43 21.50
CA VAL A 79 -0.11 -1.70 21.52
C VAL A 79 -1.30 -2.67 21.41
N LEU A 80 -1.20 -3.65 20.52
CA LEU A 80 -2.25 -4.66 20.38
C LEU A 80 -2.42 -5.47 21.67
N THR A 81 -1.33 -5.81 22.31
CA THR A 81 -1.37 -6.56 23.57
C THR A 81 -2.05 -5.73 24.66
N MET A 82 -1.74 -4.47 24.74
CA MET A 82 -2.36 -3.58 25.71
C MET A 82 -3.85 -3.42 25.47
N SER A 83 -4.25 -3.40 24.22
CA SER A 83 -5.66 -3.26 23.87
C SER A 83 -6.51 -4.41 24.35
N ARG A 84 -5.90 -5.55 24.64
CA ARG A 84 -6.62 -6.71 25.14
C ARG A 84 -6.85 -6.68 26.64
N LEU A 85 -6.12 -5.84 27.29
CA LEU A 85 -6.25 -5.72 28.74
C LEU A 85 -7.34 -4.74 29.12
#